data_ad7e865d1220f4d7ddef150a41e9a5aa
#
_entry.id   ad7e865d1220f4d7ddef150a41e9a5aa
#
_cell.length_a   1.000
_cell.length_b   1.000
_cell.length_c   1.000
_cell.angle_alpha   90.00
_cell.angle_beta   90.00
_cell.angle_gamma   90.00
#
_symmetry.space_group_name_H-M   'P 1'
#
loop_
_entity.id
_entity.type
_entity.pdbx_description
1 polymer ?
#
loop_
_entity_poly.entity_id
_entity_poly.type
_entity_poly.pdbx_seq_one_letter_code
_entity_poly.pdbx_strand_id
1 'polypeptide(L)'
;MLNLKLKKGLRHFSVDISQKISNETLVLIGHSGCGKSTTLKMLAGLLSPDEGKIELKDHVIYDNQKKINLPPEDRTIGFVFQNYALFPHLSVKENIAYGISKLATEEREKRINETLSFLGIEALAQSKPSMLSGGEQQRVALARALVTQPKLLLLDEPLSALDVSTRSHVRTELKELLGKLSIPTIVVTHDYEDARVLADRVAVMDKGKIIQTGTPREIAQFPANHFVAEFTGTNLIAVETADSEISDYVAFDPWKVKVSRESKNSVLEWHGEICDMAVTGGFVRLHINGRSSFYADIPIETYEQMDFQIGEAIYACVGPKEVRTIKLEKDEGSPVEQKGIQRPEKNVKQLWKWGYTLVAILAITFLMFTYVFSSQRANGFTNESQIEMFSLVAANATDPFNKLIEEFENDHSNVNVEATYAGTQIIRTQLEQGAKADLFLSADLDHIEAVKQQGLISEFFPVSNNHLVIVIPKDNQVGIHSLKDLSSKKVKLVIGTDTVPIGKYTREVLEKAKVKYGEDFYEKVLANVVSFETNVKQVLQKVSLGEAEAGIVYTTDVTPEFLKKVKIIEIPKEYNIVATNYISVPNAAPNKNLAEEFMHMILSDKGQKTFLKYNYDPLSEDFQ
;
A
#
# COMPACT_ATOMS: atom_id res chain seq x y z
N MET A 1 2.84 -16.68 -26.98
CA MET A 1 1.50 -16.29 -26.56
C MET A 1 1.18 -17.02 -25.26
N LEU A 2 0.57 -16.33 -24.28
CA LEU A 2 0.03 -16.90 -23.05
C LEU A 2 -1.50 -16.87 -23.10
N ASN A 3 -2.14 -18.02 -22.89
CA ASN A 3 -3.59 -18.11 -22.68
C ASN A 3 -3.84 -18.59 -21.27
N LEU A 4 -4.61 -17.85 -20.50
CA LEU A 4 -4.98 -18.24 -19.14
C LEU A 4 -6.47 -18.09 -18.91
N LYS A 5 -7.02 -19.06 -18.21
CA LYS A 5 -8.35 -19.03 -17.60
C LYS A 5 -8.22 -19.72 -16.25
N LEU A 6 -8.36 -18.97 -15.18
CA LEU A 6 -8.05 -19.42 -13.83
C LEU A 6 -9.14 -19.02 -12.86
N LYS A 7 -9.45 -19.93 -11.95
CA LYS A 7 -10.33 -19.66 -10.83
C LYS A 7 -9.69 -20.15 -9.53
N LYS A 8 -9.76 -19.32 -8.48
CA LYS A 8 -9.25 -19.63 -7.15
C LYS A 8 -10.14 -19.01 -6.09
N GLY A 9 -10.71 -19.85 -5.23
CA GLY A 9 -11.40 -19.39 -4.03
C GLY A 9 -10.39 -18.80 -3.02
N LEU A 10 -10.67 -17.60 -2.55
CA LEU A 10 -9.98 -16.95 -1.44
C LEU A 10 -10.98 -16.77 -0.29
N ARG A 11 -10.54 -16.34 0.89
CA ARG A 11 -11.41 -16.24 2.08
C ARG A 11 -12.66 -15.37 1.84
N HIS A 12 -12.52 -14.23 1.14
CA HIS A 12 -13.59 -13.23 0.98
C HIS A 12 -14.13 -13.09 -0.44
N PHE A 13 -13.41 -13.57 -1.44
CA PHE A 13 -13.81 -13.53 -2.85
C PHE A 13 -13.11 -14.64 -3.64
N SER A 14 -13.45 -14.77 -4.91
CA SER A 14 -12.73 -15.69 -5.81
C SER A 14 -12.03 -14.92 -6.90
N VAL A 15 -10.75 -15.24 -7.16
CA VAL A 15 -10.08 -14.81 -8.38
C VAL A 15 -10.66 -15.61 -9.54
N ASP A 16 -11.21 -14.91 -10.54
CA ASP A 16 -11.75 -15.50 -11.77
C ASP A 16 -11.32 -14.63 -12.95
N ILE A 17 -10.29 -15.08 -13.65
CA ILE A 17 -9.63 -14.30 -14.70
C ILE A 17 -9.48 -15.10 -15.98
N SER A 18 -9.66 -14.42 -17.11
CA SER A 18 -9.39 -14.95 -18.44
C SER A 18 -8.66 -13.91 -19.27
N GLN A 19 -7.46 -14.24 -19.77
CA GLN A 19 -6.65 -13.32 -20.57
C GLN A 19 -5.86 -14.07 -21.65
N LYS A 20 -5.64 -13.35 -22.76
CA LYS A 20 -4.68 -13.73 -23.80
C LYS A 20 -3.63 -12.64 -23.92
N ILE A 21 -2.36 -13.03 -23.86
CA ILE A 21 -1.22 -12.12 -23.86
C ILE A 21 -0.23 -12.60 -24.92
N SER A 22 0.10 -11.70 -25.86
CA SER A 22 1.12 -11.95 -26.89
C SER A 22 2.50 -11.51 -26.37
N ASN A 23 3.40 -11.17 -27.28
CA ASN A 23 4.70 -10.60 -26.89
C ASN A 23 4.51 -9.10 -26.56
N GLU A 24 3.90 -8.83 -25.43
CA GLU A 24 3.53 -7.49 -24.93
C GLU A 24 3.70 -7.45 -23.41
N THR A 25 3.77 -6.26 -22.86
CA THR A 25 3.72 -6.02 -21.42
C THR A 25 2.28 -5.74 -21.00
N LEU A 26 1.64 -6.70 -20.33
CA LEU A 26 0.37 -6.52 -19.65
C LEU A 26 0.60 -6.09 -18.21
N VAL A 27 0.06 -4.93 -17.82
CA VAL A 27 0.11 -4.47 -16.43
C VAL A 27 -1.22 -4.74 -15.76
N LEU A 28 -1.21 -5.51 -14.65
CA LEU A 28 -2.37 -5.72 -13.77
C LEU A 28 -2.37 -4.63 -12.69
N ILE A 29 -3.42 -3.82 -12.66
CA ILE A 29 -3.62 -2.76 -11.66
C ILE A 29 -4.88 -2.99 -10.83
N GLY A 30 -4.95 -2.40 -9.66
CA GLY A 30 -6.11 -2.45 -8.76
C GLY A 30 -5.70 -2.26 -7.30
N HIS A 31 -6.67 -2.16 -6.40
CA HIS A 31 -6.40 -1.98 -4.96
C HIS A 31 -5.57 -3.13 -4.36
N SER A 32 -4.94 -2.84 -3.22
CA SER A 32 -4.26 -3.88 -2.44
C SER A 32 -5.27 -4.98 -2.07
N GLY A 33 -4.85 -6.24 -2.12
CA GLY A 33 -5.70 -7.36 -1.79
C GLY A 33 -6.68 -7.83 -2.88
N CYS A 34 -6.82 -7.17 -4.04
CA CYS A 34 -7.78 -7.59 -5.09
C CYS A 34 -7.41 -8.89 -5.85
N GLY A 35 -6.25 -9.51 -5.55
CA GLY A 35 -5.85 -10.80 -6.14
C GLY A 35 -4.72 -10.75 -7.17
N LYS A 36 -4.06 -9.62 -7.42
CA LYS A 36 -2.99 -9.45 -8.42
C LYS A 36 -1.79 -10.40 -8.18
N SER A 37 -1.16 -10.32 -6.99
CA SER A 37 -0.02 -11.19 -6.65
C SER A 37 -0.44 -12.66 -6.54
N THR A 38 -1.69 -12.95 -6.15
CA THR A 38 -2.26 -14.30 -6.20
C THR A 38 -2.27 -14.85 -7.62
N THR A 39 -2.65 -14.01 -8.59
CA THR A 39 -2.62 -14.36 -10.01
C THR A 39 -1.20 -14.70 -10.49
N LEU A 40 -0.21 -13.86 -10.13
CA LEU A 40 1.19 -14.15 -10.47
C LEU A 40 1.68 -15.46 -9.82
N LYS A 41 1.36 -15.69 -8.55
CA LYS A 41 1.72 -16.93 -7.85
C LYS A 41 1.09 -18.17 -8.49
N MET A 42 -0.14 -18.09 -8.99
CA MET A 42 -0.78 -19.19 -9.73
C MET A 42 -0.07 -19.45 -11.07
N LEU A 43 0.30 -18.42 -11.81
CA LEU A 43 1.05 -18.56 -13.06
C LEU A 43 2.43 -19.18 -12.81
N ALA A 44 3.13 -18.73 -11.78
CA ALA A 44 4.43 -19.25 -11.42
C ALA A 44 4.42 -20.68 -10.86
N GLY A 45 3.24 -21.22 -10.47
CA GLY A 45 3.13 -22.54 -9.84
C GLY A 45 3.40 -22.54 -8.33
N LEU A 46 3.55 -21.36 -7.73
CA LEU A 46 3.71 -21.19 -6.28
C LEU A 46 2.38 -21.36 -5.53
N LEU A 47 1.27 -21.24 -6.24
CA LEU A 47 -0.08 -21.49 -5.74
C LEU A 47 -0.87 -22.25 -6.82
N SER A 48 -1.57 -23.31 -6.45
CA SER A 48 -2.40 -24.06 -7.39
C SER A 48 -3.78 -23.39 -7.54
N PRO A 49 -4.23 -23.11 -8.80
CA PRO A 49 -5.61 -22.74 -9.04
C PRO A 49 -6.57 -23.90 -8.65
N ASP A 50 -7.83 -23.58 -8.41
CA ASP A 50 -8.86 -24.61 -8.16
C ASP A 50 -9.42 -25.15 -9.48
N GLU A 51 -9.61 -24.24 -10.47
CA GLU A 51 -10.11 -24.57 -11.79
C GLU A 51 -9.38 -23.80 -12.88
N GLY A 52 -9.37 -24.31 -14.09
CA GLY A 52 -8.95 -23.61 -15.28
C GLY A 52 -7.79 -24.24 -16.02
N LYS A 53 -7.17 -23.44 -16.89
CA LYS A 53 -6.07 -23.85 -17.78
C LYS A 53 -5.08 -22.70 -17.96
N ILE A 54 -3.79 -23.04 -17.98
CA ILE A 54 -2.69 -22.14 -18.39
C ILE A 54 -1.94 -22.81 -19.54
N GLU A 55 -1.81 -22.08 -20.64
CA GLU A 55 -1.12 -22.51 -21.85
C GLU A 55 -0.10 -21.46 -22.29
N LEU A 56 1.17 -21.84 -22.31
CA LEU A 56 2.29 -20.97 -22.66
C LEU A 56 3.01 -21.49 -23.89
N LYS A 57 2.97 -20.75 -25.02
CA LYS A 57 3.59 -21.14 -26.30
C LYS A 57 3.25 -22.58 -26.67
N ASP A 58 1.95 -22.90 -26.70
CA ASP A 58 1.39 -24.23 -27.07
C ASP A 58 1.70 -25.38 -26.08
N HIS A 59 2.31 -25.06 -24.94
CA HIS A 59 2.50 -26.00 -23.85
C HIS A 59 1.52 -25.73 -22.72
N VAL A 60 0.76 -26.76 -22.33
CA VAL A 60 -0.14 -26.70 -21.17
C VAL A 60 0.68 -26.91 -19.91
N ILE A 61 0.78 -25.86 -19.06
CA ILE A 61 1.51 -25.89 -17.79
C ILE A 61 0.60 -26.14 -16.59
N TYR A 62 -0.71 -25.86 -16.75
CA TYR A 62 -1.74 -26.21 -15.79
C TYR A 62 -3.05 -26.52 -16.53
N ASP A 63 -3.73 -27.60 -16.12
CA ASP A 63 -5.07 -27.97 -16.59
C ASP A 63 -5.71 -28.90 -15.54
N ASN A 64 -6.72 -28.38 -14.81
CA ASN A 64 -7.37 -29.15 -13.76
C ASN A 64 -8.17 -30.35 -14.29
N GLN A 65 -8.73 -30.27 -15.52
CA GLN A 65 -9.46 -31.36 -16.14
C GLN A 65 -8.53 -32.52 -16.55
N LYS A 66 -7.34 -32.19 -17.06
CA LYS A 66 -6.33 -33.16 -17.47
C LYS A 66 -5.39 -33.55 -16.32
N LYS A 67 -5.56 -32.99 -15.13
CA LYS A 67 -4.69 -33.19 -13.95
C LYS A 67 -3.22 -32.84 -14.23
N ILE A 68 -2.97 -31.82 -15.06
CA ILE A 68 -1.66 -31.30 -15.36
C ILE A 68 -1.38 -30.12 -14.40
N ASN A 69 -0.30 -30.19 -13.64
CA ASN A 69 0.17 -29.08 -12.81
C ASN A 69 1.70 -29.17 -12.73
N LEU A 70 2.38 -28.49 -13.65
CA LEU A 70 3.84 -28.48 -13.67
C LEU A 70 4.37 -27.71 -12.43
N PRO A 71 5.40 -28.23 -11.76
CA PRO A 71 6.05 -27.51 -10.68
C PRO A 71 6.75 -26.25 -11.20
N PRO A 72 7.05 -25.25 -10.34
CA PRO A 72 7.61 -23.94 -10.75
C PRO A 72 8.86 -24.06 -11.65
N GLU A 73 9.78 -24.98 -11.32
CA GLU A 73 11.05 -25.21 -12.04
C GLU A 73 10.87 -25.67 -13.48
N ASP A 74 9.73 -26.32 -13.81
CA ASP A 74 9.44 -26.85 -15.15
C ASP A 74 8.61 -25.88 -16.00
N ARG A 75 8.12 -24.76 -15.43
CA ARG A 75 7.27 -23.80 -16.15
C ARG A 75 8.02 -22.86 -17.08
N THR A 76 9.33 -22.76 -16.99
CA THR A 76 10.16 -21.85 -17.78
C THR A 76 9.70 -20.39 -17.65
N ILE A 77 9.44 -19.95 -16.42
CA ILE A 77 8.93 -18.61 -16.07
C ILE A 77 9.99 -17.88 -15.26
N GLY A 78 10.31 -16.64 -15.65
CA GLY A 78 11.09 -15.73 -14.82
C GLY A 78 10.17 -14.99 -13.85
N PHE A 79 10.53 -14.94 -12.57
CA PHE A 79 9.78 -14.25 -11.54
C PHE A 79 10.66 -13.27 -10.78
N VAL A 80 10.22 -12.00 -10.69
CA VAL A 80 10.83 -10.98 -9.84
C VAL A 80 9.84 -10.66 -8.72
N PHE A 81 10.27 -10.90 -7.48
CA PHE A 81 9.49 -10.66 -6.26
C PHE A 81 9.55 -9.19 -5.85
N GLN A 82 8.55 -8.70 -5.13
CA GLN A 82 8.41 -7.34 -4.65
C GLN A 82 9.65 -6.83 -3.87
N ASN A 83 10.28 -7.69 -3.07
CA ASN A 83 11.50 -7.39 -2.31
C ASN A 83 12.77 -7.89 -3.00
N TYR A 84 12.72 -8.12 -4.32
CA TYR A 84 13.79 -8.68 -5.17
C TYR A 84 14.28 -10.07 -4.76
N ALA A 85 14.13 -10.47 -3.51
CA ALA A 85 14.53 -11.76 -2.94
C ALA A 85 15.97 -12.20 -3.35
N LEU A 86 16.92 -11.26 -3.36
CA LEU A 86 18.33 -11.55 -3.64
C LEU A 86 18.95 -12.31 -2.47
N PHE A 87 19.86 -13.24 -2.80
CA PHE A 87 20.63 -13.97 -1.80
C PHE A 87 21.72 -13.07 -1.22
N PRO A 88 21.63 -12.61 0.03
CA PRO A 88 22.50 -11.56 0.56
C PRO A 88 23.97 -12.02 0.76
N HIS A 89 24.21 -13.32 0.86
CA HIS A 89 25.52 -13.92 1.04
C HIS A 89 26.25 -14.16 -0.28
N LEU A 90 25.56 -14.15 -1.43
CA LEU A 90 26.09 -14.34 -2.76
C LEU A 90 26.41 -13.00 -3.44
N SER A 91 27.45 -12.98 -4.29
CA SER A 91 27.72 -11.86 -5.20
C SER A 91 26.62 -11.72 -6.26
N VAL A 92 26.62 -10.62 -7.01
CA VAL A 92 25.73 -10.42 -8.18
C VAL A 92 25.88 -11.57 -9.18
N LYS A 93 27.13 -11.91 -9.55
CA LYS A 93 27.42 -13.02 -10.47
C LYS A 93 26.86 -14.34 -9.95
N GLU A 94 27.04 -14.65 -8.67
CA GLU A 94 26.53 -15.88 -8.05
C GLU A 94 25.01 -15.90 -7.95
N ASN A 95 24.37 -14.75 -7.63
CA ASN A 95 22.91 -14.61 -7.67
C ASN A 95 22.36 -14.95 -9.05
N ILE A 96 22.97 -14.43 -10.12
CA ILE A 96 22.56 -14.68 -11.49
C ILE A 96 22.81 -16.16 -11.85
N ALA A 97 23.97 -16.70 -11.50
CA ALA A 97 24.35 -18.08 -11.79
C ALA A 97 23.45 -19.14 -11.12
N TYR A 98 22.75 -18.78 -10.05
CA TYR A 98 21.99 -19.71 -9.21
C TYR A 98 20.97 -20.53 -10.02
N GLY A 99 20.18 -19.85 -10.88
CA GLY A 99 19.12 -20.49 -11.69
C GLY A 99 19.64 -21.38 -12.82
N ILE A 100 20.94 -21.30 -13.15
CA ILE A 100 21.58 -22.05 -14.25
C ILE A 100 22.76 -22.89 -13.77
N SER A 101 22.81 -23.26 -12.50
CA SER A 101 23.90 -24.03 -11.88
C SER A 101 24.13 -25.42 -12.54
N LYS A 102 23.12 -25.99 -13.19
CA LYS A 102 23.17 -27.30 -13.87
C LYS A 102 23.80 -27.24 -15.26
N LEU A 103 24.03 -26.05 -15.83
CA LEU A 103 24.65 -25.91 -17.15
C LEU A 103 26.17 -26.15 -17.09
N ALA A 104 26.73 -26.57 -18.23
CA ALA A 104 28.19 -26.66 -18.39
C ALA A 104 28.83 -25.29 -18.12
N THR A 105 30.05 -25.29 -17.55
CA THR A 105 30.73 -24.09 -17.08
C THR A 105 30.86 -23.03 -18.17
N GLU A 106 31.25 -23.42 -19.38
CA GLU A 106 31.42 -22.48 -20.49
C GLU A 106 30.09 -21.79 -20.91
N GLU A 107 29.03 -22.57 -21.07
CA GLU A 107 27.71 -22.05 -21.41
C GLU A 107 27.14 -21.16 -20.28
N ARG A 108 27.38 -21.57 -19.04
CA ARG A 108 26.96 -20.79 -17.86
C ARG A 108 27.63 -19.41 -17.82
N GLU A 109 28.99 -19.39 -17.96
CA GLU A 109 29.75 -18.13 -17.98
C GLU A 109 29.32 -17.22 -19.13
N LYS A 110 29.12 -17.79 -20.32
CA LYS A 110 28.63 -17.05 -21.49
C LYS A 110 27.30 -16.37 -21.19
N ARG A 111 26.30 -17.11 -20.69
CA ARG A 111 24.97 -16.57 -20.38
C ARG A 111 25.00 -15.49 -19.28
N ILE A 112 25.84 -15.70 -18.26
CA ILE A 112 26.00 -14.71 -17.19
C ILE A 112 26.55 -13.41 -17.78
N ASN A 113 27.61 -13.45 -18.56
CA ASN A 113 28.22 -12.26 -19.14
C ASN A 113 27.28 -11.56 -20.13
N GLU A 114 26.56 -12.29 -20.97
CA GLU A 114 25.54 -11.74 -21.87
C GLU A 114 24.43 -11.04 -21.07
N THR A 115 23.99 -11.63 -19.96
CA THR A 115 22.92 -11.05 -19.13
C THR A 115 23.41 -9.81 -18.36
N LEU A 116 24.63 -9.84 -17.81
CA LEU A 116 25.25 -8.70 -17.16
C LEU A 116 25.34 -7.50 -18.13
N SER A 117 25.84 -7.76 -19.36
CA SER A 117 25.98 -6.75 -20.39
C SER A 117 24.62 -6.21 -20.87
N PHE A 118 23.63 -7.07 -21.06
CA PHE A 118 22.28 -6.67 -21.46
C PHE A 118 21.64 -5.68 -20.47
N LEU A 119 21.95 -5.83 -19.17
CA LEU A 119 21.40 -4.99 -18.09
C LEU A 119 22.34 -3.87 -17.63
N GLY A 120 23.55 -3.78 -18.20
CA GLY A 120 24.53 -2.73 -17.86
C GLY A 120 25.03 -2.81 -16.42
N ILE A 121 25.24 -4.03 -15.90
CA ILE A 121 25.67 -4.28 -14.50
C ILE A 121 26.97 -5.08 -14.41
N GLU A 122 27.80 -5.08 -15.45
CA GLU A 122 29.07 -5.81 -15.48
C GLU A 122 30.01 -5.39 -14.36
N ALA A 123 30.07 -4.08 -14.07
CA ALA A 123 30.91 -3.52 -13.01
C ALA A 123 30.52 -4.01 -11.61
N LEU A 124 29.26 -4.46 -11.44
CA LEU A 124 28.70 -4.92 -10.17
C LEU A 124 28.86 -6.42 -9.93
N ALA A 125 29.44 -7.18 -10.88
CA ALA A 125 29.45 -8.64 -10.88
C ALA A 125 29.99 -9.25 -9.56
N GLN A 126 30.97 -8.62 -8.92
CA GLN A 126 31.59 -9.07 -7.67
C GLN A 126 30.97 -8.45 -6.41
N SER A 127 30.09 -7.46 -6.56
CA SER A 127 29.43 -6.78 -5.44
C SER A 127 28.38 -7.69 -4.78
N LYS A 128 28.12 -7.46 -3.49
CA LYS A 128 27.02 -8.12 -2.76
C LYS A 128 25.75 -7.26 -2.82
N PRO A 129 24.56 -7.87 -2.71
CA PRO A 129 23.29 -7.14 -2.74
C PRO A 129 23.21 -5.97 -1.74
N SER A 130 23.84 -6.09 -0.57
CA SER A 130 23.86 -5.04 0.44
C SER A 130 24.65 -3.79 0.05
N MET A 131 25.44 -3.85 -1.02
CA MET A 131 26.25 -2.74 -1.55
C MET A 131 25.56 -2.02 -2.72
N LEU A 132 24.39 -2.48 -3.12
CA LEU A 132 23.68 -2.03 -4.31
C LEU A 132 22.55 -1.05 -3.94
N SER A 133 22.37 -0.03 -4.74
CA SER A 133 21.15 0.80 -4.73
C SER A 133 19.91 -0.03 -5.07
N GLY A 134 18.72 0.48 -4.75
CA GLY A 134 17.45 -0.21 -5.06
C GLY A 134 17.28 -0.51 -6.56
N GLY A 135 17.65 0.42 -7.44
CA GLY A 135 17.61 0.22 -8.90
C GLY A 135 18.61 -0.85 -9.38
N GLU A 136 19.81 -0.89 -8.80
CA GLU A 136 20.79 -1.94 -9.10
C GLU A 136 20.32 -3.32 -8.60
N GLN A 137 19.74 -3.41 -7.39
CA GLN A 137 19.15 -4.63 -6.87
C GLN A 137 18.03 -5.15 -7.79
N GLN A 138 17.18 -4.24 -8.29
CA GLN A 138 16.15 -4.58 -9.26
C GLN A 138 16.75 -5.16 -10.55
N ARG A 139 17.79 -4.53 -11.11
CA ARG A 139 18.46 -5.04 -12.32
C ARG A 139 19.09 -6.41 -12.06
N VAL A 140 19.66 -6.64 -10.90
CA VAL A 140 20.21 -7.97 -10.53
C VAL A 140 19.10 -9.02 -10.40
N ALA A 141 17.95 -8.69 -9.80
CA ALA A 141 16.81 -9.59 -9.71
C ALA A 141 16.23 -9.92 -11.10
N LEU A 142 16.18 -8.92 -11.99
CA LEU A 142 15.78 -9.11 -13.38
C LEU A 142 16.81 -9.99 -14.14
N ALA A 143 18.10 -9.76 -13.91
CA ALA A 143 19.18 -10.61 -14.48
C ALA A 143 19.00 -12.08 -14.08
N ARG A 144 18.75 -12.33 -12.78
CA ARG A 144 18.52 -13.68 -12.26
C ARG A 144 17.30 -14.35 -12.89
N ALA A 145 16.26 -13.59 -13.19
CA ALA A 145 15.08 -14.10 -13.87
C ALA A 145 15.34 -14.37 -15.36
N LEU A 146 16.08 -13.49 -16.05
CA LEU A 146 16.32 -13.57 -17.50
C LEU A 146 17.39 -14.57 -17.91
N VAL A 147 18.41 -14.83 -17.08
CA VAL A 147 19.51 -15.76 -17.39
C VAL A 147 19.01 -17.18 -17.71
N THR A 148 17.85 -17.56 -17.18
CA THR A 148 17.19 -18.85 -17.45
C THR A 148 16.52 -18.90 -18.82
N GLN A 149 16.51 -17.82 -19.59
CA GLN A 149 15.82 -17.65 -20.87
C GLN A 149 14.32 -18.02 -20.78
N PRO A 150 13.55 -17.32 -19.92
CA PRO A 150 12.15 -17.65 -19.67
C PRO A 150 11.27 -17.41 -20.90
N LYS A 151 10.16 -18.15 -20.97
CA LYS A 151 9.11 -17.95 -21.98
C LYS A 151 8.04 -16.94 -21.55
N LEU A 152 8.02 -16.57 -20.26
CA LEU A 152 7.14 -15.59 -19.63
C LEU A 152 7.89 -14.91 -18.49
N LEU A 153 7.76 -13.59 -18.37
CA LEU A 153 8.32 -12.81 -17.27
C LEU A 153 7.20 -12.28 -16.38
N LEU A 154 7.32 -12.46 -15.08
CA LEU A 154 6.39 -11.99 -14.06
C LEU A 154 7.12 -11.04 -13.11
N LEU A 155 6.59 -9.82 -12.93
CA LEU A 155 7.14 -8.79 -12.05
C LEU A 155 6.08 -8.40 -11.03
N ASP A 156 6.32 -8.68 -9.74
CA ASP A 156 5.42 -8.34 -8.64
C ASP A 156 5.88 -7.05 -7.97
N GLU A 157 5.18 -5.95 -8.21
CA GLU A 157 5.46 -4.60 -7.72
C GLU A 157 6.95 -4.18 -7.86
N PRO A 158 7.54 -4.23 -9.06
CA PRO A 158 8.99 -4.10 -9.23
C PRO A 158 9.57 -2.75 -8.81
N LEU A 159 8.76 -1.69 -8.69
CA LEU A 159 9.19 -0.33 -8.36
C LEU A 159 8.80 0.10 -6.94
N SER A 160 8.10 -0.75 -6.17
CA SER A 160 7.55 -0.37 -4.85
C SER A 160 8.62 -0.11 -3.79
N ALA A 161 9.79 -0.72 -3.91
CA ALA A 161 10.91 -0.57 -2.97
C ALA A 161 11.77 0.68 -3.22
N LEU A 162 11.47 1.47 -4.26
CA LEU A 162 12.24 2.65 -4.66
C LEU A 162 11.62 3.93 -4.09
N ASP A 163 12.47 4.89 -3.74
CA ASP A 163 12.04 6.25 -3.41
C ASP A 163 11.46 6.98 -4.64
N VAL A 164 10.68 8.05 -4.38
CA VAL A 164 9.94 8.78 -5.43
C VAL A 164 10.86 9.36 -6.50
N SER A 165 12.04 9.88 -6.11
CA SER A 165 12.97 10.53 -7.03
C SER A 165 13.64 9.50 -7.97
N THR A 166 14.05 8.37 -7.44
CA THR A 166 14.67 7.27 -8.19
C THR A 166 13.65 6.51 -9.03
N ARG A 167 12.41 6.35 -8.55
CA ARG A 167 11.35 5.58 -9.22
C ARG A 167 11.08 6.06 -10.65
N SER A 168 11.02 7.37 -10.90
CA SER A 168 10.74 7.92 -12.22
C SER A 168 11.80 7.54 -13.25
N HIS A 169 13.08 7.60 -12.87
CA HIS A 169 14.21 7.22 -13.72
C HIS A 169 14.22 5.71 -13.97
N VAL A 170 14.14 4.91 -12.92
CA VAL A 170 14.15 3.44 -13.02
C VAL A 170 12.93 2.91 -13.78
N ARG A 171 11.76 3.58 -13.68
CA ARG A 171 10.56 3.28 -14.48
C ARG A 171 10.85 3.38 -15.98
N THR A 172 11.51 4.45 -16.39
CA THR A 172 11.87 4.66 -17.81
C THR A 172 12.88 3.62 -18.30
N GLU A 173 13.92 3.34 -17.50
CA GLU A 173 14.88 2.29 -17.81
C GLU A 173 14.21 0.91 -17.91
N LEU A 174 13.34 0.58 -16.97
CA LEU A 174 12.60 -0.68 -16.99
C LEU A 174 11.74 -0.81 -18.26
N LYS A 175 11.05 0.28 -18.68
CA LYS A 175 10.29 0.30 -19.95
C LYS A 175 11.18 -0.03 -21.14
N GLU A 176 12.35 0.59 -21.23
CA GLU A 176 13.30 0.33 -22.32
C GLU A 176 13.80 -1.12 -22.32
N LEU A 177 14.09 -1.66 -21.14
CA LEU A 177 14.52 -3.05 -20.98
C LEU A 177 13.42 -4.02 -21.39
N LEU A 178 12.17 -3.81 -20.93
CA LEU A 178 11.03 -4.64 -21.30
C LEU A 178 10.75 -4.60 -22.80
N GLY A 179 10.89 -3.42 -23.43
CA GLY A 179 10.72 -3.24 -24.87
C GLY A 179 11.73 -4.02 -25.73
N LYS A 180 12.91 -4.35 -25.18
CA LYS A 180 13.92 -5.19 -25.85
C LYS A 180 13.63 -6.69 -25.73
N LEU A 181 12.72 -7.08 -24.82
CA LEU A 181 12.35 -8.47 -24.60
C LEU A 181 11.26 -8.91 -25.58
N SER A 182 11.45 -10.04 -26.24
CA SER A 182 10.47 -10.63 -27.17
C SER A 182 9.66 -11.75 -26.51
N ILE A 183 9.26 -11.55 -25.25
CA ILE A 183 8.49 -12.51 -24.46
C ILE A 183 7.28 -11.81 -23.79
N PRO A 184 6.18 -12.53 -23.58
CA PRO A 184 5.09 -12.01 -22.75
C PRO A 184 5.61 -11.59 -21.38
N THR A 185 5.18 -10.41 -20.91
CA THR A 185 5.53 -9.92 -19.58
C THR A 185 4.26 -9.50 -18.86
N ILE A 186 4.12 -9.90 -17.60
CA ILE A 186 3.05 -9.43 -16.71
C ILE A 186 3.67 -8.68 -15.54
N VAL A 187 3.28 -7.43 -15.38
CA VAL A 187 3.68 -6.58 -14.26
C VAL A 187 2.48 -6.35 -13.36
N VAL A 188 2.65 -6.47 -12.08
CA VAL A 188 1.67 -6.08 -11.07
C VAL A 188 2.12 -4.78 -10.43
N THR A 189 1.22 -3.81 -10.31
CA THR A 189 1.44 -2.57 -9.56
C THR A 189 0.11 -2.05 -8.98
N HIS A 190 0.20 -1.21 -7.97
CA HIS A 190 -0.91 -0.43 -7.46
C HIS A 190 -0.83 1.05 -7.91
N ASP A 191 0.19 1.42 -8.67
CA ASP A 191 0.43 2.79 -9.16
C ASP A 191 0.04 2.90 -10.64
N TYR A 192 -0.91 3.79 -10.95
CA TYR A 192 -1.34 4.02 -12.34
C TYR A 192 -0.23 4.65 -13.20
N GLU A 193 0.65 5.46 -12.62
CA GLU A 193 1.78 6.03 -13.36
C GLU A 193 2.77 4.95 -13.82
N ASP A 194 2.98 3.91 -13.01
CA ASP A 194 3.77 2.76 -13.44
C ASP A 194 3.10 2.05 -14.63
N ALA A 195 1.78 1.83 -14.54
CA ALA A 195 1.02 1.20 -15.62
C ALA A 195 1.04 2.06 -16.89
N ARG A 196 0.88 3.39 -16.76
CA ARG A 196 0.89 4.34 -17.88
C ARG A 196 2.19 4.31 -18.68
N VAL A 197 3.33 4.13 -17.99
CA VAL A 197 4.65 4.09 -18.64
C VAL A 197 5.01 2.70 -19.12
N LEU A 198 4.82 1.66 -18.29
CA LEU A 198 5.33 0.31 -18.58
C LEU A 198 4.44 -0.48 -19.54
N ALA A 199 3.11 -0.27 -19.51
CA ALA A 199 2.17 -1.14 -20.20
C ALA A 199 2.08 -0.89 -21.71
N ASP A 200 1.96 -1.97 -22.47
CA ASP A 200 1.33 -1.97 -23.78
C ASP A 200 -0.19 -2.10 -23.62
N ARG A 201 -0.63 -2.94 -22.66
CA ARG A 201 -2.01 -3.07 -22.21
C ARG A 201 -2.11 -3.09 -20.69
N VAL A 202 -3.17 -2.51 -20.18
CA VAL A 202 -3.55 -2.51 -18.76
C VAL A 202 -4.77 -3.39 -18.57
N ALA A 203 -4.78 -4.19 -17.52
CA ALA A 203 -5.97 -4.89 -17.04
C ALA A 203 -6.27 -4.42 -15.62
N VAL A 204 -7.41 -3.78 -15.44
CA VAL A 204 -7.89 -3.30 -14.14
C VAL A 204 -8.61 -4.42 -13.42
N MET A 205 -8.15 -4.74 -12.21
CA MET A 205 -8.65 -5.84 -11.40
C MET A 205 -9.34 -5.33 -10.14
N ASP A 206 -10.55 -5.77 -9.90
CA ASP A 206 -11.27 -5.55 -8.65
C ASP A 206 -11.91 -6.85 -8.16
N LYS A 207 -11.83 -7.11 -6.85
CA LYS A 207 -12.43 -8.29 -6.18
C LYS A 207 -12.26 -9.61 -6.95
N GLY A 208 -11.04 -9.83 -7.46
CA GLY A 208 -10.68 -11.06 -8.17
C GLY A 208 -11.07 -11.13 -9.63
N LYS A 209 -11.70 -10.12 -10.21
CA LYS A 209 -12.13 -10.07 -11.60
C LYS A 209 -11.44 -8.95 -12.37
N ILE A 210 -11.21 -9.17 -13.66
CA ILE A 210 -10.78 -8.10 -14.56
C ILE A 210 -12.03 -7.38 -15.03
N ILE A 211 -12.14 -6.09 -14.67
CA ILE A 211 -13.30 -5.24 -14.99
C ILE A 211 -13.10 -4.46 -16.28
N GLN A 212 -11.85 -4.16 -16.64
CA GLN A 212 -11.54 -3.50 -17.90
C GLN A 212 -10.14 -3.87 -18.38
N THR A 213 -9.98 -3.96 -19.72
CA THR A 213 -8.67 -4.16 -20.36
C THR A 213 -8.59 -3.26 -21.58
N GLY A 214 -7.45 -2.56 -21.75
CA GLY A 214 -7.20 -1.67 -22.88
C GLY A 214 -5.79 -1.08 -22.80
N THR A 215 -5.45 -0.18 -23.72
CA THR A 215 -4.25 0.65 -23.58
C THR A 215 -4.38 1.59 -22.38
N PRO A 216 -3.29 2.08 -21.76
CA PRO A 216 -3.37 3.06 -20.67
C PRO A 216 -4.26 4.26 -21.03
N ARG A 217 -4.16 4.73 -22.27
CA ARG A 217 -4.96 5.86 -22.77
C ARG A 217 -6.45 5.53 -22.85
N GLU A 218 -6.82 4.37 -23.35
CA GLU A 218 -8.22 3.94 -23.43
C GLU A 218 -8.84 3.81 -22.04
N ILE A 219 -8.12 3.22 -21.09
CA ILE A 219 -8.58 3.06 -19.70
C ILE A 219 -8.87 4.43 -19.05
N ALA A 220 -7.98 5.41 -19.23
CA ALA A 220 -8.17 6.75 -18.69
C ALA A 220 -9.25 7.54 -19.43
N GLN A 221 -9.36 7.38 -20.75
CA GLN A 221 -10.34 8.14 -21.53
C GLN A 221 -11.76 7.60 -21.40
N PHE A 222 -11.91 6.29 -21.22
CA PHE A 222 -13.21 5.61 -21.18
C PHE A 222 -13.27 4.64 -20.00
N PRO A 223 -13.25 5.16 -18.75
CA PRO A 223 -13.31 4.30 -17.57
C PRO A 223 -14.64 3.53 -17.51
N ALA A 224 -14.57 2.22 -17.27
CA ALA A 224 -15.73 1.34 -17.26
C ALA A 224 -16.67 1.58 -16.05
N ASN A 225 -16.18 2.18 -14.98
CA ASN A 225 -16.93 2.53 -13.77
C ASN A 225 -16.19 3.60 -12.94
N HIS A 226 -16.78 4.01 -11.82
CA HIS A 226 -16.19 4.99 -10.91
C HIS A 226 -14.84 4.55 -10.35
N PHE A 227 -14.68 3.27 -10.03
CA PHE A 227 -13.41 2.73 -9.54
C PHE A 227 -12.26 2.94 -10.55
N VAL A 228 -12.51 2.65 -11.84
CA VAL A 228 -11.50 2.87 -12.89
C VAL A 228 -11.21 4.35 -13.07
N ALA A 229 -12.23 5.20 -13.03
CA ALA A 229 -12.09 6.65 -13.15
C ALA A 229 -11.22 7.22 -12.01
N GLU A 230 -11.52 6.86 -10.78
CA GLU A 230 -10.74 7.24 -9.59
C GLU A 230 -9.29 6.77 -9.70
N PHE A 231 -9.10 5.49 -10.05
CA PHE A 231 -7.78 4.90 -10.18
C PHE A 231 -6.91 5.56 -11.26
N THR A 232 -7.51 6.04 -12.35
CA THR A 232 -6.81 6.76 -13.43
C THR A 232 -6.70 8.27 -13.19
N GLY A 233 -7.33 8.78 -12.13
CA GLY A 233 -7.40 10.21 -11.84
C GLY A 233 -8.29 10.99 -12.81
N THR A 234 -9.25 10.33 -13.46
CA THR A 234 -10.22 10.94 -14.38
C THR A 234 -11.49 11.28 -13.61
N ASN A 235 -12.03 12.48 -13.78
CA ASN A 235 -13.35 12.81 -13.23
C ASN A 235 -14.44 12.06 -14.01
N LEU A 236 -15.42 11.50 -13.27
CA LEU A 236 -16.59 10.83 -13.83
C LEU A 236 -17.84 11.31 -13.09
N ILE A 237 -18.70 12.07 -13.77
CA ILE A 237 -19.88 12.71 -13.18
C ILE A 237 -21.14 12.23 -13.91
N ALA A 238 -22.19 11.89 -13.13
CA ALA A 238 -23.50 11.56 -13.69
C ALA A 238 -24.17 12.83 -14.24
N VAL A 239 -24.77 12.72 -15.42
CA VAL A 239 -25.58 13.77 -16.04
C VAL A 239 -27.05 13.34 -15.96
N GLU A 240 -27.88 14.15 -15.33
CA GLU A 240 -29.34 13.93 -15.32
C GLU A 240 -29.91 14.20 -16.72
N THR A 241 -30.33 13.16 -17.41
CA THR A 241 -31.12 13.26 -18.63
C THR A 241 -32.58 12.96 -18.32
N ALA A 242 -33.49 13.79 -18.83
CA ALA A 242 -34.91 13.76 -18.48
C ALA A 242 -35.67 12.48 -18.86
N ASP A 243 -35.09 11.55 -19.64
CA ASP A 243 -35.84 10.51 -20.34
C ASP A 243 -35.25 9.08 -20.27
N SER A 244 -34.27 8.76 -19.41
CA SER A 244 -33.72 7.38 -19.47
C SER A 244 -33.44 6.73 -18.13
N GLU A 245 -33.79 5.44 -18.03
CA GLU A 245 -33.33 4.53 -16.96
C GLU A 245 -31.81 4.29 -16.95
N ILE A 246 -31.09 4.83 -17.94
CA ILE A 246 -29.63 4.73 -18.09
C ILE A 246 -29.04 6.09 -17.70
N SER A 247 -28.24 6.13 -16.64
CA SER A 247 -27.50 7.33 -16.26
C SER A 247 -26.36 7.54 -17.23
N ASP A 248 -26.42 8.61 -18.04
CA ASP A 248 -25.28 9.05 -18.83
C ASP A 248 -24.26 9.69 -17.91
N TYR A 249 -22.99 9.36 -18.11
CA TYR A 249 -21.87 9.95 -17.37
C TYR A 249 -21.01 10.76 -18.31
N VAL A 250 -20.38 11.82 -17.79
CA VAL A 250 -19.34 12.55 -18.49
C VAL A 250 -18.01 12.34 -17.79
N ALA A 251 -17.00 11.94 -18.58
CA ALA A 251 -15.62 11.83 -18.12
C ALA A 251 -14.79 13.00 -18.67
N PHE A 252 -13.95 13.56 -17.82
CA PHE A 252 -13.02 14.64 -18.19
C PHE A 252 -11.81 14.67 -17.27
N ASP A 253 -10.74 15.21 -17.79
CA ASP A 253 -9.47 15.27 -17.07
C ASP A 253 -9.46 16.47 -16.09
N PRO A 254 -8.91 16.36 -14.86
CA PRO A 254 -8.88 17.45 -13.88
C PRO A 254 -8.24 18.75 -14.39
N TRP A 255 -7.20 18.66 -15.23
CA TRP A 255 -6.53 19.84 -15.81
C TRP A 255 -7.31 20.53 -16.94
N LYS A 256 -8.47 20.01 -17.32
CA LYS A 256 -9.40 20.64 -18.27
C LYS A 256 -10.46 21.47 -17.58
N VAL A 257 -10.55 21.37 -16.27
CA VAL A 257 -11.51 22.12 -15.46
C VAL A 257 -11.02 23.56 -15.29
N LYS A 258 -11.89 24.51 -15.61
CA LYS A 258 -11.69 25.94 -15.34
C LYS A 258 -12.56 26.35 -14.18
N VAL A 259 -11.97 27.00 -13.19
CA VAL A 259 -12.65 27.46 -11.98
C VAL A 259 -12.82 28.97 -11.97
N SER A 260 -13.91 29.48 -11.37
CA SER A 260 -14.17 30.90 -11.21
C SER A 260 -15.13 31.14 -10.05
N ARG A 261 -15.10 32.36 -9.47
CA ARG A 261 -16.06 32.81 -8.44
C ARG A 261 -17.44 33.14 -9.00
N GLU A 262 -17.51 33.44 -10.29
CA GLU A 262 -18.74 33.81 -10.96
C GLU A 262 -19.14 32.78 -12.01
N SER A 263 -20.45 32.54 -12.17
CA SER A 263 -20.98 31.70 -13.24
C SER A 263 -20.65 32.30 -14.60
N LYS A 264 -20.16 31.44 -15.49
CA LYS A 264 -19.92 31.77 -16.90
C LYS A 264 -21.07 31.35 -17.81
N ASN A 265 -22.16 30.82 -17.22
CA ASN A 265 -23.31 30.29 -17.95
C ASN A 265 -22.89 29.26 -19.02
N SER A 266 -21.91 28.45 -18.70
CA SER A 266 -21.41 27.40 -19.61
C SER A 266 -22.39 26.22 -19.60
N VAL A 267 -22.50 25.50 -20.73
CA VAL A 267 -23.37 24.33 -20.86
C VAL A 267 -23.01 23.20 -19.88
N LEU A 268 -21.72 23.10 -19.55
CA LEU A 268 -21.18 22.14 -18.58
C LEU A 268 -20.51 22.93 -17.46
N GLU A 269 -21.33 23.36 -16.53
CA GLU A 269 -20.90 24.12 -15.36
C GLU A 269 -21.49 23.51 -14.10
N TRP A 270 -20.65 23.33 -13.11
CA TRP A 270 -21.02 22.81 -11.79
C TRP A 270 -20.70 23.86 -10.72
N HIS A 271 -21.59 24.02 -9.77
CA HIS A 271 -21.38 24.81 -8.58
C HIS A 271 -21.04 23.88 -7.41
N GLY A 272 -19.99 24.21 -6.67
CA GLY A 272 -19.56 23.42 -5.52
C GLY A 272 -18.65 24.21 -4.59
N GLU A 273 -18.31 23.61 -3.46
CA GLU A 273 -17.43 24.14 -2.44
C GLU A 273 -16.08 23.44 -2.50
N ILE A 274 -14.99 24.16 -2.33
CA ILE A 274 -13.64 23.59 -2.21
C ILE A 274 -13.52 22.93 -0.84
N CYS A 275 -13.44 21.60 -0.80
CA CYS A 275 -13.31 20.86 0.45
C CYS A 275 -11.86 20.50 0.79
N ASP A 276 -10.97 20.45 -0.20
CA ASP A 276 -9.56 20.15 0.02
C ASP A 276 -8.70 20.72 -1.09
N MET A 277 -7.42 20.98 -0.77
CA MET A 277 -6.44 21.52 -1.72
C MET A 277 -5.08 20.84 -1.50
N ALA A 278 -4.45 20.39 -2.58
CA ALA A 278 -3.14 19.76 -2.54
C ALA A 278 -2.22 20.32 -3.62
N VAL A 279 -1.01 20.74 -3.24
CA VAL A 279 0.02 21.16 -4.20
C VAL A 279 0.71 19.93 -4.77
N THR A 280 0.72 19.80 -6.09
CA THR A 280 1.33 18.68 -6.81
C THR A 280 2.16 19.19 -7.97
N GLY A 281 3.47 19.26 -7.81
CA GLY A 281 4.36 19.82 -8.82
C GLY A 281 4.04 21.31 -9.10
N GLY A 282 3.79 21.66 -10.34
CA GLY A 282 3.42 23.03 -10.77
C GLY A 282 1.92 23.32 -10.73
N PHE A 283 1.09 22.49 -10.09
CA PHE A 283 -0.36 22.61 -10.05
C PHE A 283 -0.88 22.52 -8.62
N VAL A 284 -2.03 23.16 -8.37
CA VAL A 284 -2.83 22.97 -7.18
C VAL A 284 -4.06 22.15 -7.57
N ARG A 285 -4.22 20.98 -6.98
CA ARG A 285 -5.41 20.14 -7.11
C ARG A 285 -6.45 20.59 -6.12
N LEU A 286 -7.59 21.04 -6.62
CA LEU A 286 -8.75 21.38 -5.83
C LEU A 286 -9.70 20.18 -5.82
N HIS A 287 -10.16 19.76 -4.65
CA HIS A 287 -11.28 18.85 -4.48
C HIS A 287 -12.55 19.67 -4.32
N ILE A 288 -13.47 19.57 -5.27
CA ILE A 288 -14.70 20.35 -5.31
C ILE A 288 -15.86 19.41 -5.03
N ASN A 289 -16.68 19.75 -4.03
CA ASN A 289 -17.87 19.00 -3.66
C ASN A 289 -19.12 19.86 -3.88
N GLY A 290 -20.10 19.28 -4.58
CA GLY A 290 -21.39 19.93 -4.87
C GLY A 290 -22.44 18.85 -5.09
N ARG A 291 -23.21 18.92 -6.19
CA ARG A 291 -24.08 17.80 -6.60
C ARG A 291 -23.28 16.54 -6.95
N SER A 292 -22.05 16.73 -7.40
CA SER A 292 -21.06 15.68 -7.66
C SER A 292 -19.72 16.13 -7.13
N SER A 293 -18.87 15.18 -6.75
CA SER A 293 -17.51 15.41 -6.28
C SER A 293 -16.52 15.18 -7.43
N PHE A 294 -15.58 16.11 -7.63
CA PHE A 294 -14.57 16.00 -8.70
C PHE A 294 -13.33 16.85 -8.38
N TYR A 295 -12.28 16.67 -9.16
CA TYR A 295 -11.01 17.37 -9.01
C TYR A 295 -10.79 18.40 -10.13
N ALA A 296 -10.14 19.52 -9.80
CA ALA A 296 -9.63 20.49 -10.75
C ALA A 296 -8.14 20.75 -10.49
N ASP A 297 -7.30 20.55 -11.49
CA ASP A 297 -5.87 20.86 -11.44
C ASP A 297 -5.64 22.22 -12.07
N ILE A 298 -5.31 23.22 -11.28
CA ILE A 298 -5.03 24.58 -11.73
C ILE A 298 -3.55 24.91 -11.60
N PRO A 299 -2.94 25.65 -12.55
CA PRO A 299 -1.57 26.10 -12.41
C PRO A 299 -1.35 26.89 -11.12
N ILE A 300 -0.21 26.70 -10.46
CA ILE A 300 0.11 27.37 -9.20
C ILE A 300 0.03 28.90 -9.32
N GLU A 301 0.47 29.46 -10.45
CA GLU A 301 0.38 30.89 -10.76
C GLU A 301 -1.07 31.40 -10.78
N THR A 302 -2.00 30.58 -11.32
CA THR A 302 -3.43 30.89 -11.34
C THR A 302 -4.01 30.80 -9.94
N TYR A 303 -3.59 29.81 -9.14
CA TYR A 303 -4.01 29.67 -7.75
C TYR A 303 -3.56 30.87 -6.91
N GLU A 304 -2.31 31.31 -7.03
CA GLU A 304 -1.77 32.47 -6.32
C GLU A 304 -2.51 33.77 -6.68
N GLN A 305 -2.92 33.93 -7.93
CA GLN A 305 -3.71 35.09 -8.36
C GLN A 305 -5.15 35.07 -7.86
N MET A 306 -5.73 33.88 -7.77
CA MET A 306 -7.12 33.69 -7.39
C MET A 306 -7.30 33.62 -5.87
N ASP A 307 -6.29 33.19 -5.11
CA ASP A 307 -6.28 33.05 -3.65
C ASP A 307 -7.53 32.31 -3.11
N PHE A 308 -7.79 31.13 -3.66
CA PHE A 308 -8.92 30.29 -3.24
C PHE A 308 -8.70 29.75 -1.82
N GLN A 309 -9.80 29.64 -1.06
CA GLN A 309 -9.81 29.11 0.29
C GLN A 309 -10.65 27.85 0.41
N ILE A 310 -10.30 26.95 1.35
CA ILE A 310 -11.14 25.80 1.70
C ILE A 310 -12.44 26.34 2.29
N GLY A 311 -13.59 25.79 1.88
CA GLY A 311 -14.93 26.25 2.23
C GLY A 311 -15.47 27.30 1.26
N GLU A 312 -14.69 27.74 0.26
CA GLU A 312 -15.14 28.72 -0.72
C GLU A 312 -16.03 28.06 -1.80
N ALA A 313 -17.18 28.70 -2.06
CA ALA A 313 -18.08 28.29 -3.13
C ALA A 313 -17.60 28.82 -4.47
N ILE A 314 -17.46 27.94 -5.45
CA ILE A 314 -16.94 28.24 -6.79
C ILE A 314 -17.79 27.61 -7.90
N TYR A 315 -17.61 28.12 -9.10
CA TYR A 315 -18.09 27.53 -10.34
C TYR A 315 -16.94 26.86 -11.07
N ALA A 316 -17.17 25.64 -11.51
CA ALA A 316 -16.22 24.86 -12.31
C ALA A 316 -16.86 24.53 -13.65
N CYS A 317 -16.17 24.78 -14.75
CA CYS A 317 -16.68 24.48 -16.08
C CYS A 317 -15.64 23.73 -16.94
N VAL A 318 -16.14 22.91 -17.86
CA VAL A 318 -15.34 22.17 -18.85
C VAL A 318 -15.89 22.43 -20.23
N GLY A 319 -15.01 22.61 -21.21
CA GLY A 319 -15.42 22.82 -22.60
C GLY A 319 -16.13 21.58 -23.18
N PRO A 320 -17.19 21.77 -24.00
CA PRO A 320 -17.94 20.64 -24.57
C PRO A 320 -17.10 19.65 -25.39
N LYS A 321 -15.97 20.12 -25.95
CA LYS A 321 -15.02 19.27 -26.70
C LYS A 321 -14.05 18.49 -25.80
N GLU A 322 -14.02 18.78 -24.52
CA GLU A 322 -13.08 18.23 -23.53
C GLU A 322 -13.72 17.14 -22.68
N VAL A 323 -15.03 16.93 -22.81
CA VAL A 323 -15.77 15.85 -22.14
C VAL A 323 -16.02 14.67 -23.07
N ARG A 324 -16.11 13.52 -22.47
CA ARG A 324 -16.42 12.25 -23.13
C ARG A 324 -17.68 11.67 -22.48
N THR A 325 -18.71 11.38 -23.27
CA THR A 325 -19.92 10.74 -22.74
C THR A 325 -19.68 9.24 -22.59
N ILE A 326 -20.00 8.71 -21.44
CA ILE A 326 -19.85 7.29 -21.10
C ILE A 326 -21.20 6.76 -20.63
N LYS A 327 -21.61 5.64 -21.21
CA LYS A 327 -22.79 4.89 -20.75
C LYS A 327 -22.31 3.76 -19.85
N LEU A 328 -22.63 3.83 -18.57
CA LEU A 328 -22.34 2.78 -17.62
C LEU A 328 -23.59 1.88 -17.50
N GLU A 329 -23.41 0.55 -17.54
CA GLU A 329 -24.44 -0.38 -17.10
C GLU A 329 -24.63 -0.22 -15.60
N LYS A 330 -25.88 -0.23 -15.12
CA LYS A 330 -26.17 -0.10 -13.68
C LYS A 330 -25.45 -1.20 -12.89
N ASP A 331 -24.46 -0.80 -12.10
CA ASP A 331 -23.81 -1.69 -11.14
C ASP A 331 -24.80 -2.02 -10.01
N GLU A 332 -25.09 -3.31 -9.80
CA GLU A 332 -25.94 -3.81 -8.70
C GLU A 332 -25.27 -3.67 -7.31
N GLY A 333 -24.36 -2.72 -7.09
CA GLY A 333 -23.51 -2.67 -5.89
C GLY A 333 -23.22 -1.32 -5.22
N SER A 334 -23.83 -0.21 -5.63
CA SER A 334 -23.62 1.08 -4.94
C SER A 334 -24.74 1.38 -3.96
N PRO A 335 -24.46 1.75 -2.69
CA PRO A 335 -25.49 2.14 -1.74
C PRO A 335 -26.03 3.53 -2.11
N VAL A 336 -27.22 3.59 -2.67
CA VAL A 336 -27.98 4.83 -2.84
C VAL A 336 -28.60 5.19 -1.49
N GLU A 337 -28.25 6.33 -0.95
CA GLU A 337 -28.96 6.91 0.20
C GLU A 337 -30.44 7.09 -0.11
N GLN A 338 -31.28 6.34 0.61
CA GLN A 338 -32.72 6.48 0.54
C GLN A 338 -33.18 7.73 1.30
N LYS A 339 -33.47 8.82 0.60
CA LYS A 339 -34.41 9.85 1.07
C LYS A 339 -35.82 9.47 0.62
N GLY A 340 -36.69 9.42 1.62
CA GLY A 340 -38.03 8.86 1.56
C GLY A 340 -38.93 9.31 0.39
N ILE A 341 -39.61 8.34 -0.18
CA ILE A 341 -40.72 8.53 -1.11
C ILE A 341 -41.95 7.83 -0.55
N GLN A 342 -43.03 8.59 -0.50
CA GLN A 342 -44.37 8.19 -0.09
C GLN A 342 -44.93 7.08 -1.01
N ARG A 343 -45.59 6.11 -0.39
CA ARG A 343 -46.29 5.02 -1.09
C ARG A 343 -47.54 5.52 -1.79
N PRO A 344 -47.90 5.01 -2.99
CA PRO A 344 -49.28 4.88 -3.42
C PRO A 344 -49.79 3.46 -3.17
N GLU A 345 -50.92 3.40 -2.46
CA GLU A 345 -51.72 2.19 -2.34
C GLU A 345 -52.37 1.84 -3.69
N LYS A 346 -52.37 0.58 -4.11
CA LYS A 346 -53.57 -0.21 -4.54
C LYS A 346 -53.25 -1.56 -5.16
N ASN A 347 -54.06 -2.52 -4.74
CA ASN A 347 -54.45 -3.82 -5.32
C ASN A 347 -53.68 -5.08 -4.92
N VAL A 348 -53.97 -5.52 -3.69
CA VAL A 348 -53.71 -6.89 -3.21
C VAL A 348 -55.03 -7.63 -3.15
N LYS A 349 -55.47 -8.27 -4.22
CA LYS A 349 -56.59 -9.26 -4.18
C LYS A 349 -56.46 -10.49 -5.10
N GLN A 350 -55.38 -10.67 -5.83
CA GLN A 350 -55.28 -11.80 -6.76
C GLN A 350 -54.11 -12.78 -6.51
N LEU A 351 -53.26 -12.56 -5.50
CA LEU A 351 -52.07 -13.37 -5.20
C LEU A 351 -52.25 -14.40 -4.06
N TRP A 352 -53.39 -14.47 -3.44
CA TRP A 352 -53.63 -15.30 -2.25
C TRP A 352 -53.96 -16.79 -2.51
N LYS A 353 -54.15 -17.22 -3.73
CA LYS A 353 -54.49 -18.64 -4.02
C LYS A 353 -53.28 -19.56 -4.29
N TRP A 354 -52.09 -19.01 -4.55
CA TRP A 354 -50.86 -19.80 -4.75
C TRP A 354 -49.91 -19.80 -3.55
N GLY A 355 -50.15 -18.95 -2.55
CA GLY A 355 -49.32 -18.82 -1.35
C GLY A 355 -49.39 -20.02 -0.39
N TYR A 356 -50.56 -20.65 -0.24
CA TYR A 356 -50.74 -21.72 0.74
C TYR A 356 -50.06 -23.05 0.37
N THR A 357 -49.93 -23.35 -0.90
CA THR A 357 -49.22 -24.57 -1.38
C THR A 357 -47.72 -24.42 -1.24
N LEU A 358 -47.15 -23.20 -1.45
CA LEU A 358 -45.71 -22.95 -1.31
C LEU A 358 -45.27 -22.93 0.16
N VAL A 359 -46.12 -22.38 1.04
CA VAL A 359 -45.84 -22.34 2.50
C VAL A 359 -45.93 -23.75 3.11
N ALA A 360 -46.85 -24.62 2.64
CA ALA A 360 -46.94 -26.00 3.11
C ALA A 360 -45.71 -26.84 2.68
N ILE A 361 -45.20 -26.65 1.46
CA ILE A 361 -43.96 -27.32 1.01
C ILE A 361 -42.74 -26.82 1.75
N LEU A 362 -42.61 -25.50 2.01
CA LEU A 362 -41.54 -24.93 2.80
C LEU A 362 -41.57 -25.34 4.27
N ALA A 363 -42.78 -25.52 4.87
CA ALA A 363 -42.91 -26.00 6.23
C ALA A 363 -42.53 -27.49 6.35
N ILE A 364 -42.84 -28.32 5.38
CA ILE A 364 -42.46 -29.74 5.36
C ILE A 364 -40.96 -29.90 5.12
N THR A 365 -40.34 -29.11 4.23
CA THR A 365 -38.90 -29.13 4.03
C THR A 365 -38.14 -28.55 5.23
N PHE A 366 -38.68 -27.56 5.93
CA PHE A 366 -38.14 -27.02 7.16
C PHE A 366 -38.23 -28.03 8.34
N LEU A 367 -39.35 -28.77 8.46
CA LEU A 367 -39.48 -29.84 9.45
C LEU A 367 -38.57 -31.05 9.16
N MET A 368 -38.41 -31.42 7.90
CA MET A 368 -37.43 -32.44 7.48
C MET A 368 -36.00 -31.97 7.75
N PHE A 369 -35.70 -30.72 7.47
CA PHE A 369 -34.38 -30.12 7.75
C PHE A 369 -34.08 -30.05 9.26
N THR A 370 -35.05 -29.66 10.10
CA THR A 370 -34.88 -29.64 11.55
C THR A 370 -34.77 -31.06 12.13
N TYR A 371 -35.44 -32.06 11.58
CA TYR A 371 -35.34 -33.46 12.02
C TYR A 371 -33.98 -34.08 11.64
N VAL A 372 -33.44 -33.79 10.46
CA VAL A 372 -32.08 -34.22 10.06
C VAL A 372 -31.00 -33.48 10.87
N PHE A 373 -31.22 -32.18 11.19
CA PHE A 373 -30.27 -31.39 11.97
C PHE A 373 -30.30 -31.73 13.48
N SER A 374 -31.42 -32.20 14.04
CA SER A 374 -31.50 -32.62 15.43
C SER A 374 -30.89 -34.00 15.69
N SER A 375 -30.80 -34.87 14.69
CA SER A 375 -30.13 -36.17 14.83
C SER A 375 -28.60 -36.12 14.71
N GLN A 376 -28.01 -34.98 14.27
CA GLN A 376 -26.55 -34.77 14.25
C GLN A 376 -26.01 -34.02 15.49
N ARG A 377 -26.88 -33.57 16.43
CA ARG A 377 -26.46 -32.84 17.63
C ARG A 377 -26.06 -33.72 18.83
N ALA A 378 -25.76 -34.99 18.61
CA ALA A 378 -25.29 -35.88 19.68
C ALA A 378 -23.77 -36.10 19.72
N ASN A 379 -22.97 -35.37 18.89
CA ASN A 379 -21.53 -35.35 19.05
C ASN A 379 -21.07 -33.87 19.04
N GLY A 380 -20.66 -33.40 20.22
CA GLY A 380 -20.29 -32.02 20.47
C GLY A 380 -19.06 -31.59 19.68
N PHE A 381 -19.30 -30.64 18.78
CA PHE A 381 -18.34 -29.60 18.42
C PHE A 381 -19.13 -28.29 18.38
N THR A 382 -18.95 -27.48 19.40
CA THR A 382 -19.38 -26.08 19.39
C THR A 382 -18.51 -25.36 18.35
N ASN A 383 -19.05 -25.10 17.16
CA ASN A 383 -18.51 -24.09 16.26
C ASN A 383 -18.84 -22.72 16.89
N GLU A 384 -18.00 -22.23 17.81
CA GLU A 384 -17.96 -20.81 18.11
C GLU A 384 -17.52 -20.09 16.83
N SER A 385 -18.36 -19.20 16.35
CA SER A 385 -18.02 -18.35 15.19
C SER A 385 -16.76 -17.55 15.54
N GLN A 386 -15.71 -17.73 14.77
CA GLN A 386 -14.46 -17.00 14.91
C GLN A 386 -14.75 -15.49 14.73
N ILE A 387 -14.35 -14.68 15.68
CA ILE A 387 -14.51 -13.21 15.65
C ILE A 387 -13.23 -12.65 15.04
N GLU A 388 -13.39 -11.88 13.98
CA GLU A 388 -12.26 -11.17 13.34
C GLU A 388 -12.22 -9.73 13.85
N MET A 389 -11.10 -9.32 14.40
CA MET A 389 -10.79 -7.94 14.79
C MET A 389 -9.74 -7.37 13.84
N PHE A 390 -9.87 -6.10 13.50
CA PHE A 390 -8.94 -5.42 12.61
C PHE A 390 -8.32 -4.19 13.28
N SER A 391 -6.98 -4.10 13.29
CA SER A 391 -6.24 -3.02 13.93
C SER A 391 -5.42 -2.23 12.92
N LEU A 392 -5.45 -0.91 13.01
CA LEU A 392 -4.60 0.02 12.26
C LEU A 392 -3.49 0.53 13.18
N VAL A 393 -2.25 0.14 12.93
CA VAL A 393 -1.13 0.29 13.87
C VAL A 393 0.05 1.01 13.22
N ALA A 394 0.59 2.02 13.88
CA ALA A 394 1.80 2.68 13.44
C ALA A 394 2.98 1.69 13.37
N ALA A 395 3.74 1.74 12.27
CA ALA A 395 4.76 0.75 11.93
C ALA A 395 5.89 0.62 12.97
N ASN A 396 6.14 1.65 13.78
CA ASN A 396 7.12 1.58 14.85
C ASN A 396 6.71 0.58 15.95
N ALA A 397 5.42 0.35 16.18
CA ALA A 397 4.90 -0.55 17.21
C ALA A 397 4.69 -2.01 16.73
N THR A 398 5.16 -2.38 15.52
CA THR A 398 4.91 -3.69 14.90
C THR A 398 5.26 -4.87 15.83
N ASP A 399 6.48 -4.91 16.34
CA ASP A 399 6.97 -6.07 17.10
C ASP A 399 6.28 -6.23 18.46
N PRO A 400 6.17 -5.19 19.32
CA PRO A 400 5.45 -5.32 20.58
C PRO A 400 3.95 -5.59 20.38
N PHE A 401 3.33 -4.99 19.37
CA PHE A 401 1.90 -5.17 19.10
C PHE A 401 1.59 -6.60 18.63
N ASN A 402 2.41 -7.19 17.75
CA ASN A 402 2.27 -8.60 17.36
C ASN A 402 2.38 -9.53 18.56
N LYS A 403 3.29 -9.24 19.50
CA LYS A 403 3.40 -10.05 20.73
C LYS A 403 2.16 -9.96 21.60
N LEU A 404 1.55 -8.78 21.67
CA LEU A 404 0.31 -8.57 22.41
C LEU A 404 -0.90 -9.22 21.72
N ILE A 405 -0.92 -9.25 20.38
CA ILE A 405 -1.91 -10.04 19.61
C ILE A 405 -1.82 -11.52 19.98
N GLU A 406 -0.63 -12.13 19.91
CA GLU A 406 -0.43 -13.54 20.29
C GLU A 406 -0.95 -13.84 21.71
N GLU A 407 -0.69 -12.93 22.66
CA GLU A 407 -1.13 -13.09 24.04
C GLU A 407 -2.65 -12.96 24.18
N PHE A 408 -3.26 -12.02 23.45
CA PHE A 408 -4.70 -11.80 23.46
C PHE A 408 -5.48 -12.98 22.83
N GLU A 409 -5.00 -13.47 21.68
CA GLU A 409 -5.58 -14.64 21.00
C GLU A 409 -5.45 -15.93 21.81
N ASN A 410 -4.38 -16.08 22.59
CA ASN A 410 -4.24 -17.21 23.52
C ASN A 410 -5.29 -17.19 24.64
N ASP A 411 -5.66 -16.00 25.13
CA ASP A 411 -6.69 -15.81 26.15
C ASP A 411 -8.11 -15.88 25.53
N HIS A 412 -8.26 -15.67 24.20
CA HIS A 412 -9.51 -15.64 23.44
C HIS A 412 -9.44 -16.54 22.20
N SER A 413 -9.58 -17.85 22.40
CA SER A 413 -9.37 -18.87 21.35
C SER A 413 -10.28 -18.77 20.13
N ASN A 414 -11.38 -18.01 20.22
CA ASN A 414 -12.32 -17.74 19.12
C ASN A 414 -12.11 -16.37 18.45
N VAL A 415 -11.04 -15.63 18.81
CA VAL A 415 -10.70 -14.32 18.26
C VAL A 415 -9.47 -14.42 17.39
N ASN A 416 -9.50 -13.75 16.25
CA ASN A 416 -8.35 -13.54 15.36
C ASN A 416 -8.15 -12.03 15.17
N VAL A 417 -6.96 -11.51 15.46
CA VAL A 417 -6.65 -10.08 15.33
C VAL A 417 -5.73 -9.87 14.13
N GLU A 418 -6.24 -9.24 13.10
CA GLU A 418 -5.44 -8.80 11.97
C GLU A 418 -4.98 -7.35 12.19
N ALA A 419 -3.69 -7.06 11.95
CA ALA A 419 -3.15 -5.71 12.05
C ALA A 419 -2.51 -5.24 10.75
N THR A 420 -2.83 -4.02 10.33
CA THR A 420 -2.13 -3.31 9.26
C THR A 420 -1.10 -2.37 9.88
N TYR A 421 0.18 -2.55 9.51
CA TYR A 421 1.29 -1.73 9.96
C TYR A 421 1.75 -0.77 8.86
N ALA A 422 1.58 0.55 9.09
CA ALA A 422 2.03 1.57 8.14
C ALA A 422 2.40 2.87 8.87
N GLY A 423 2.90 3.86 8.12
CA GLY A 423 3.10 5.20 8.68
C GLY A 423 1.77 5.78 9.20
N THR A 424 1.81 6.51 10.30
CA THR A 424 0.61 7.03 10.97
C THR A 424 -0.31 7.80 10.02
N GLN A 425 0.27 8.59 9.11
CA GLN A 425 -0.51 9.31 8.10
C GLN A 425 -1.33 8.36 7.20
N ILE A 426 -0.77 7.21 6.82
CA ILE A 426 -1.45 6.24 5.94
C ILE A 426 -2.61 5.59 6.68
N ILE A 427 -2.39 5.09 7.89
CA ILE A 427 -3.44 4.43 8.68
C ILE A 427 -4.52 5.42 9.13
N ARG A 428 -4.15 6.66 9.40
CA ARG A 428 -5.08 7.75 9.64
C ARG A 428 -5.99 7.96 8.41
N THR A 429 -5.41 8.10 7.22
CA THR A 429 -6.18 8.27 5.98
C THR A 429 -7.13 7.09 5.74
N GLN A 430 -6.70 5.85 6.01
CA GLN A 430 -7.58 4.68 5.91
C GLN A 430 -8.79 4.79 6.86
N LEU A 431 -8.57 5.22 8.10
CA LEU A 431 -9.65 5.40 9.07
C LEU A 431 -10.60 6.53 8.64
N GLU A 432 -10.07 7.65 8.15
CA GLU A 432 -10.82 8.79 7.61
C GLU A 432 -11.66 8.42 6.38
N GLN A 433 -11.18 7.49 5.57
CA GLN A 433 -11.89 6.93 4.41
C GLN A 433 -12.92 5.84 4.78
N GLY A 434 -13.14 5.61 6.07
CA GLY A 434 -14.16 4.68 6.55
C GLY A 434 -13.71 3.23 6.66
N ALA A 435 -12.40 2.97 6.76
CA ALA A 435 -11.92 1.63 7.10
C ALA A 435 -12.49 1.20 8.44
N LYS A 436 -13.11 0.02 8.47
CA LYS A 436 -13.64 -0.57 9.70
C LYS A 436 -12.49 -1.14 10.51
N ALA A 437 -12.03 -0.39 11.49
CA ALA A 437 -11.00 -0.82 12.42
C ALA A 437 -11.56 -0.93 13.84
N ASP A 438 -11.08 -1.89 14.59
CA ASP A 438 -11.39 -2.10 16.00
C ASP A 438 -10.43 -1.33 16.90
N LEU A 439 -9.15 -1.20 16.48
CA LEU A 439 -8.15 -0.40 17.18
C LEU A 439 -7.39 0.51 16.21
N PHE A 440 -7.00 1.69 16.71
CA PHE A 440 -6.15 2.65 16.01
C PHE A 440 -4.99 3.06 16.92
N LEU A 441 -3.73 2.83 16.50
CA LEU A 441 -2.52 3.21 17.23
C LEU A 441 -1.69 4.19 16.40
N SER A 442 -1.56 5.42 16.90
CA SER A 442 -0.78 6.51 16.31
C SER A 442 0.60 6.63 16.94
N ALA A 443 1.62 6.97 16.15
CA ALA A 443 2.98 7.24 16.63
C ALA A 443 3.19 8.70 17.09
N ASP A 444 2.18 9.55 17.04
CA ASP A 444 2.27 10.96 17.44
C ASP A 444 0.90 11.53 17.83
N LEU A 445 0.95 12.68 18.53
CA LEU A 445 -0.23 13.38 19.05
C LEU A 445 -1.03 14.07 17.93
N ASP A 446 -0.35 14.69 16.95
CA ASP A 446 -1.00 15.53 15.93
C ASP A 446 -2.00 14.69 15.12
N HIS A 447 -1.61 13.46 14.77
CA HIS A 447 -2.47 12.56 13.98
C HIS A 447 -3.64 12.00 14.79
N ILE A 448 -3.45 11.63 16.06
CA ILE A 448 -4.57 11.10 16.87
C ILE A 448 -5.57 12.18 17.23
N GLU A 449 -5.11 13.40 17.49
CA GLU A 449 -5.97 14.55 17.72
C GLU A 449 -6.79 14.92 16.48
N ALA A 450 -6.20 14.88 15.30
CA ALA A 450 -6.90 15.12 14.06
C ALA A 450 -8.03 14.10 13.82
N VAL A 451 -7.81 12.82 14.12
CA VAL A 451 -8.83 11.75 14.07
C VAL A 451 -9.95 12.04 15.08
N LYS A 452 -9.60 12.53 16.28
CA LYS A 452 -10.58 12.93 17.32
C LYS A 452 -11.41 14.15 16.89
N GLN A 453 -10.77 15.16 16.31
CA GLN A 453 -11.48 16.37 15.82
C GLN A 453 -12.51 16.05 14.74
N GLN A 454 -12.27 15.02 13.93
CA GLN A 454 -13.22 14.52 12.94
C GLN A 454 -14.32 13.63 13.53
N GLY A 455 -14.30 13.38 14.85
CA GLY A 455 -15.30 12.56 15.52
C GLY A 455 -15.20 11.07 15.23
N LEU A 456 -14.08 10.60 14.69
CA LEU A 456 -13.86 9.17 14.40
C LEU A 456 -13.48 8.37 15.64
N ILE A 457 -12.91 9.04 16.65
CA ILE A 457 -12.65 8.49 17.99
C ILE A 457 -13.19 9.44 19.05
N SER A 458 -13.54 8.92 20.21
CA SER A 458 -14.03 9.73 21.34
C SER A 458 -12.92 10.10 22.32
N GLU A 459 -12.03 9.17 22.59
CA GLU A 459 -10.91 9.30 23.53
C GLU A 459 -9.70 8.52 23.03
N PHE A 460 -8.52 8.84 23.54
CA PHE A 460 -7.29 8.13 23.27
C PHE A 460 -6.39 8.14 24.50
N PHE A 461 -5.50 7.18 24.59
CA PHE A 461 -4.61 6.97 25.72
C PHE A 461 -3.16 6.83 25.26
N PRO A 462 -2.19 7.36 26.02
CA PRO A 462 -0.78 7.10 25.75
C PRO A 462 -0.47 5.62 26.01
N VAL A 463 0.36 5.02 25.15
CA VAL A 463 0.73 3.59 25.24
C VAL A 463 2.18 3.42 25.63
N SER A 464 3.08 4.17 25.00
CA SER A 464 4.52 4.01 25.17
C SER A 464 5.25 5.26 24.73
N ASN A 465 6.39 5.52 25.32
CA ASN A 465 7.28 6.60 24.94
C ASN A 465 8.47 6.05 24.15
N ASN A 466 9.01 6.89 23.29
CA ASN A 466 10.20 6.63 22.52
C ASN A 466 11.04 7.90 22.45
N HIS A 467 12.34 7.79 22.40
CA HIS A 467 13.22 8.96 22.32
C HIS A 467 14.31 8.76 21.26
N LEU A 468 14.95 9.87 20.88
CA LEU A 468 16.00 9.85 19.88
C LEU A 468 17.35 9.54 20.51
N VAL A 469 18.14 8.77 19.77
CA VAL A 469 19.53 8.45 20.12
C VAL A 469 20.45 8.66 18.92
N ILE A 470 21.71 8.91 19.19
CA ILE A 470 22.74 8.91 18.16
C ILE A 470 23.28 7.47 18.05
N VAL A 471 23.33 6.95 16.84
CA VAL A 471 24.00 5.69 16.52
C VAL A 471 25.29 5.96 15.78
N ILE A 472 26.34 5.22 16.16
CA ILE A 472 27.67 5.31 15.55
C ILE A 472 28.19 3.89 15.24
N PRO A 473 29.11 3.70 14.28
CA PRO A 473 29.77 2.43 14.07
C PRO A 473 30.50 1.96 15.35
N LYS A 474 30.58 0.65 15.52
CA LYS A 474 31.13 0.06 16.76
C LYS A 474 32.60 0.44 17.05
N ASP A 475 33.38 0.66 16.01
CA ASP A 475 34.78 1.07 16.08
C ASP A 475 34.98 2.57 16.37
N ASN A 476 33.96 3.39 16.12
CA ASN A 476 33.93 4.83 16.41
C ASN A 476 35.25 5.56 16.03
N GLN A 477 35.69 5.39 14.79
CA GLN A 477 36.99 5.91 14.31
C GLN A 477 37.12 7.43 14.44
N VAL A 478 36.02 8.18 14.39
CA VAL A 478 35.98 9.65 14.48
C VAL A 478 35.95 10.14 15.93
N GLY A 479 35.67 9.26 16.90
CA GLY A 479 35.66 9.61 18.34
C GLY A 479 34.44 10.43 18.75
N ILE A 480 33.25 10.07 18.30
CA ILE A 480 31.96 10.71 18.67
C ILE A 480 31.53 10.17 20.04
N HIS A 481 31.30 11.04 21.01
CA HIS A 481 30.88 10.68 22.37
C HIS A 481 29.65 11.45 22.86
N SER A 482 29.23 12.48 22.14
CA SER A 482 28.12 13.36 22.53
C SER A 482 27.45 14.02 21.33
N LEU A 483 26.26 14.58 21.55
CA LEU A 483 25.53 15.38 20.55
C LEU A 483 26.41 16.54 20.02
N LYS A 484 27.25 17.15 20.86
CA LYS A 484 28.16 18.24 20.48
C LYS A 484 29.11 17.83 19.36
N ASP A 485 29.58 16.59 19.37
CA ASP A 485 30.62 16.13 18.44
C ASP A 485 30.11 16.05 17.00
N LEU A 486 28.76 15.99 16.80
CA LEU A 486 28.15 16.02 15.49
C LEU A 486 28.40 17.31 14.70
N SER A 487 28.79 18.40 15.37
CA SER A 487 29.18 19.67 14.73
C SER A 487 30.64 19.70 14.24
N SER A 488 31.43 18.63 14.45
CA SER A 488 32.80 18.52 13.97
C SER A 488 32.85 18.33 12.45
N LYS A 489 33.78 19.03 11.77
CA LYS A 489 33.97 18.92 10.29
C LYS A 489 34.39 17.53 9.79
N LYS A 490 34.65 16.58 10.67
CA LYS A 490 35.08 15.23 10.32
C LYS A 490 33.93 14.21 10.37
N VAL A 491 32.73 14.62 10.76
CA VAL A 491 31.59 13.72 10.94
C VAL A 491 30.76 13.66 9.66
N LYS A 492 30.62 12.49 9.06
CA LYS A 492 29.61 12.23 8.03
C LYS A 492 28.33 11.78 8.72
N LEU A 493 27.33 12.65 8.76
CA LEU A 493 26.07 12.43 9.44
C LEU A 493 24.97 12.00 8.44
N VAL A 494 24.12 11.06 8.83
CA VAL A 494 22.91 10.68 8.12
C VAL A 494 21.69 10.88 9.01
N ILE A 495 20.68 11.59 8.53
CA ILE A 495 19.43 11.86 9.26
C ILE A 495 18.21 11.66 8.36
N GLY A 496 17.01 11.69 8.96
CA GLY A 496 15.75 11.70 8.20
C GLY A 496 15.52 13.00 7.43
N THR A 497 14.78 12.94 6.33
CA THR A 497 14.25 14.14 5.63
C THR A 497 13.33 14.92 6.57
N ASP A 498 13.07 16.18 6.29
CA ASP A 498 12.14 17.03 7.06
C ASP A 498 10.67 16.60 6.92
N THR A 499 10.36 15.82 5.89
CA THR A 499 9.02 15.31 5.63
C THR A 499 8.66 14.06 6.45
N VAL A 500 9.62 13.46 7.17
CA VAL A 500 9.38 12.29 8.03
C VAL A 500 9.55 12.63 9.50
N PRO A 501 8.80 11.99 10.43
CA PRO A 501 8.82 12.32 11.87
C PRO A 501 10.22 12.33 12.48
N ILE A 502 11.05 11.34 12.19
CA ILE A 502 12.43 11.28 12.71
C ILE A 502 13.28 12.48 12.26
N GLY A 503 13.11 12.96 11.04
CA GLY A 503 13.83 14.12 10.54
C GLY A 503 13.32 15.43 11.13
N LYS A 504 12.01 15.57 11.37
CA LYS A 504 11.41 16.69 12.09
C LYS A 504 11.95 16.75 13.52
N TYR A 505 11.86 15.65 14.26
CA TYR A 505 12.32 15.59 15.65
C TYR A 505 13.84 15.76 15.77
N THR A 506 14.64 15.25 14.82
CA THR A 506 16.08 15.51 14.77
C THR A 506 16.35 17.02 14.73
N ARG A 507 15.65 17.76 13.86
CA ARG A 507 15.83 19.22 13.75
C ARG A 507 15.41 19.95 15.02
N GLU A 508 14.33 19.52 15.66
CA GLU A 508 13.88 20.08 16.95
C GLU A 508 14.90 19.86 18.06
N VAL A 509 15.52 18.66 18.12
CA VAL A 509 16.63 18.36 19.05
C VAL A 509 17.81 19.31 18.82
N LEU A 510 18.22 19.49 17.56
CA LEU A 510 19.34 20.35 17.21
C LEU A 510 19.04 21.83 17.53
N GLU A 511 17.80 22.27 17.31
CA GLU A 511 17.35 23.63 17.64
C GLU A 511 17.36 23.87 19.15
N LYS A 512 16.83 22.96 19.96
CA LYS A 512 16.91 23.05 21.44
C LYS A 512 18.34 23.06 21.95
N ALA A 513 19.24 22.34 21.30
CA ALA A 513 20.62 22.21 21.69
C ALA A 513 21.46 23.49 21.45
N LYS A 514 20.97 24.45 20.64
CA LYS A 514 21.61 25.76 20.43
C LYS A 514 21.86 26.50 21.74
N VAL A 515 20.93 26.41 22.67
CA VAL A 515 21.01 27.08 23.98
C VAL A 515 22.33 26.74 24.69
N LYS A 516 22.85 25.52 24.54
CA LYS A 516 24.07 25.06 25.19
C LYS A 516 25.32 25.16 24.32
N TYR A 517 25.15 24.84 23.01
CA TYR A 517 26.29 24.66 22.11
C TYR A 517 26.54 25.87 21.20
N GLY A 518 25.68 26.89 21.25
CA GLY A 518 25.77 28.14 20.49
C GLY A 518 24.84 28.19 19.29
N GLU A 519 24.51 29.42 18.87
CA GLU A 519 23.50 29.67 17.79
C GLU A 519 23.88 29.00 16.47
N ASP A 520 25.15 28.82 16.17
CA ASP A 520 25.64 28.19 14.94
C ASP A 520 25.72 26.66 14.99
N PHE A 521 25.32 26.04 16.12
CA PHE A 521 25.38 24.59 16.32
C PHE A 521 24.53 23.84 15.30
N TYR A 522 23.29 24.26 15.12
CA TYR A 522 22.33 23.67 14.17
C TYR A 522 22.89 23.62 12.75
N GLU A 523 23.38 24.78 12.26
CA GLU A 523 23.92 24.90 10.90
C GLU A 523 25.20 24.07 10.73
N LYS A 524 26.06 24.01 11.74
CA LYS A 524 27.28 23.19 11.71
C LYS A 524 26.95 21.68 11.62
N VAL A 525 25.95 21.23 12.36
CA VAL A 525 25.51 19.82 12.29
C VAL A 525 24.91 19.52 10.95
N LEU A 526 24.00 20.36 10.41
CA LEU A 526 23.40 20.16 9.11
C LEU A 526 24.44 20.19 7.97
N ALA A 527 25.49 21.01 8.08
CA ALA A 527 26.59 21.03 7.11
C ALA A 527 27.39 19.72 7.04
N ASN A 528 27.27 18.87 8.05
CA ASN A 528 27.92 17.55 8.12
C ASN A 528 27.00 16.43 7.60
N VAL A 529 25.74 16.74 7.23
CA VAL A 529 24.80 15.75 6.68
C VAL A 529 25.22 15.39 5.25
N VAL A 530 25.55 14.15 5.04
CA VAL A 530 25.93 13.61 3.73
C VAL A 530 24.76 12.94 3.01
N SER A 531 23.70 12.59 3.75
CA SER A 531 22.50 11.98 3.18
C SER A 531 21.28 12.20 4.05
N PHE A 532 20.13 12.42 3.40
CA PHE A 532 18.80 12.52 4.02
C PHE A 532 17.97 11.31 3.64
N GLU A 533 17.45 10.57 4.61
CA GLU A 533 16.73 9.31 4.39
C GLU A 533 15.23 9.47 4.60
N THR A 534 14.46 8.73 3.84
CA THR A 534 12.99 8.76 3.92
C THR A 534 12.42 7.87 5.02
N ASN A 535 13.26 7.05 5.67
CA ASN A 535 12.88 6.28 6.86
C ASN A 535 14.08 5.99 7.76
N VAL A 536 13.79 5.74 9.02
CA VAL A 536 14.79 5.54 10.08
C VAL A 536 15.63 4.28 9.87
N LYS A 537 15.08 3.22 9.26
CA LYS A 537 15.84 1.98 9.01
C LYS A 537 16.99 2.20 8.02
N GLN A 538 16.82 3.10 7.04
CA GLN A 538 17.91 3.48 6.13
C GLN A 538 19.01 4.25 6.84
N VAL A 539 18.68 5.17 7.76
CA VAL A 539 19.66 5.87 8.60
C VAL A 539 20.50 4.85 9.37
N LEU A 540 19.84 3.94 10.08
CA LEU A 540 20.52 2.92 10.89
C LEU A 540 21.36 1.97 10.03
N GLN A 541 20.87 1.59 8.85
CA GLN A 541 21.59 0.72 7.92
C GLN A 541 22.88 1.35 7.44
N LYS A 542 22.87 2.61 6.99
CA LYS A 542 24.07 3.32 6.51
C LYS A 542 25.15 3.43 7.59
N VAL A 543 24.76 3.73 8.82
CA VAL A 543 25.70 3.74 9.95
C VAL A 543 26.24 2.33 10.24
N SER A 544 25.40 1.31 10.23
CA SER A 544 25.81 -0.07 10.50
C SER A 544 26.75 -0.67 9.44
N LEU A 545 26.73 -0.11 8.22
CA LEU A 545 27.62 -0.47 7.11
C LEU A 545 28.91 0.36 7.06
N GLY A 546 29.03 1.40 7.92
CA GLY A 546 30.17 2.30 7.93
C GLY A 546 30.17 3.34 6.80
N GLU A 547 29.04 3.54 6.13
CA GLU A 547 28.87 4.59 5.10
C GLU A 547 28.77 5.99 5.72
N ALA A 548 28.39 6.05 7.01
CA ALA A 548 28.35 7.26 7.81
C ALA A 548 28.96 7.02 9.19
N GLU A 549 29.53 8.08 9.78
CA GLU A 549 30.12 8.05 11.12
C GLU A 549 29.07 8.22 12.23
N ALA A 550 27.90 8.79 11.92
CA ALA A 550 26.79 8.92 12.86
C ALA A 550 25.42 8.98 12.15
N GLY A 551 24.38 8.64 12.90
CA GLY A 551 22.99 8.83 12.51
C GLY A 551 22.13 9.12 13.73
N ILE A 552 20.94 9.71 13.53
CA ILE A 552 19.96 9.94 14.60
C ILE A 552 18.73 9.08 14.29
N VAL A 553 18.35 8.21 15.24
CA VAL A 553 17.29 7.21 15.12
C VAL A 553 16.50 7.14 16.43
N TYR A 554 15.38 6.41 16.46
CA TYR A 554 14.70 6.10 17.71
C TYR A 554 15.38 4.94 18.43
N THR A 555 15.32 4.94 19.76
CA THR A 555 15.88 3.85 20.58
C THR A 555 15.34 2.49 20.17
N THR A 556 14.05 2.41 19.86
CA THR A 556 13.35 1.19 19.47
C THR A 556 13.80 0.59 18.13
N ASP A 557 14.39 1.39 17.24
CA ASP A 557 14.89 0.90 15.95
C ASP A 557 16.21 0.13 16.10
N VAL A 558 16.93 0.33 17.22
CA VAL A 558 18.24 -0.31 17.44
C VAL A 558 18.04 -1.69 18.07
N THR A 559 17.68 -2.65 17.22
CA THR A 559 17.48 -4.04 17.64
C THR A 559 18.77 -4.73 18.11
N PRO A 560 18.71 -5.86 18.84
CA PRO A 560 19.89 -6.63 19.27
C PRO A 560 20.82 -7.03 18.12
N GLU A 561 20.31 -7.15 16.91
CA GLU A 561 21.11 -7.43 15.70
C GLU A 561 21.98 -6.23 15.31
N PHE A 562 21.41 -5.03 15.34
CA PHE A 562 22.14 -3.80 15.06
C PHE A 562 23.16 -3.47 16.16
N LEU A 563 22.88 -3.74 17.42
CA LEU A 563 23.81 -3.56 18.54
C LEU A 563 25.13 -4.34 18.40
N LYS A 564 25.15 -5.36 17.53
CA LYS A 564 26.42 -6.05 17.17
C LYS A 564 27.31 -5.18 16.29
N LYS A 565 26.78 -4.20 15.57
CA LYS A 565 27.45 -3.38 14.57
C LYS A 565 27.59 -1.92 14.97
N VAL A 566 26.66 -1.40 15.78
CA VAL A 566 26.62 0.02 16.20
C VAL A 566 26.71 0.15 17.71
N LYS A 567 27.03 1.37 18.18
CA LYS A 567 26.88 1.82 19.56
C LYS A 567 25.86 2.94 19.62
N ILE A 568 25.16 3.02 20.75
CA ILE A 568 24.22 4.09 21.06
C ILE A 568 24.93 5.15 21.90
N ILE A 569 24.65 6.41 21.63
CA ILE A 569 25.01 7.57 22.45
C ILE A 569 23.70 8.29 22.77
N GLU A 570 23.42 8.43 24.05
CA GLU A 570 22.23 9.11 24.54
C GLU A 570 22.25 10.60 24.23
N ILE A 571 21.13 11.14 23.78
CA ILE A 571 20.91 12.58 23.68
C ILE A 571 20.41 13.07 25.05
N PRO A 572 21.01 14.12 25.65
CA PRO A 572 20.56 14.62 26.94
C PRO A 572 19.06 14.94 26.95
N LYS A 573 18.36 14.54 28.01
CA LYS A 573 16.89 14.67 28.14
C LYS A 573 16.39 16.10 27.92
N GLU A 574 17.18 17.10 28.32
CA GLU A 574 16.86 18.51 28.17
C GLU A 574 16.72 19.00 26.71
N TYR A 575 17.32 18.28 25.75
CA TYR A 575 17.23 18.57 24.32
C TYR A 575 16.43 17.52 23.55
N ASN A 576 16.28 16.33 24.13
CA ASN A 576 15.62 15.22 23.47
C ASN A 576 14.13 15.47 23.26
N ILE A 577 13.54 14.75 22.33
CA ILE A 577 12.11 14.72 22.07
C ILE A 577 11.60 13.35 22.49
N VAL A 578 10.53 13.37 23.25
CA VAL A 578 9.77 12.15 23.57
C VAL A 578 8.65 12.01 22.57
N ALA A 579 8.71 10.97 21.74
CA ALA A 579 7.65 10.59 20.83
C ALA A 579 6.74 9.58 21.53
N THR A 580 5.51 9.96 21.81
CA THR A 580 4.53 9.11 22.49
C THR A 580 3.61 8.45 21.47
N ASN A 581 3.42 7.14 21.60
CA ASN A 581 2.40 6.40 20.87
C ASN A 581 1.06 6.51 21.62
N TYR A 582 -0.03 6.64 20.87
CA TYR A 582 -1.38 6.76 21.41
C TYR A 582 -2.29 5.70 20.80
N ILE A 583 -3.20 5.15 21.60
CA ILE A 583 -4.18 4.15 21.18
C ILE A 583 -5.61 4.63 21.42
N SER A 584 -6.51 4.19 20.56
CA SER A 584 -7.94 4.45 20.67
C SER A 584 -8.77 3.33 20.05
N VAL A 585 -10.00 3.21 20.51
CA VAL A 585 -11.05 2.42 19.86
C VAL A 585 -11.89 3.36 18.99
N PRO A 586 -11.94 3.16 17.66
CA PRO A 586 -12.78 3.95 16.77
C PRO A 586 -14.27 3.87 17.14
N ASN A 587 -14.99 4.99 16.97
CA ASN A 587 -16.42 5.06 17.28
C ASN A 587 -17.26 4.06 16.46
N ALA A 588 -16.81 3.71 15.25
CA ALA A 588 -17.44 2.76 14.35
C ALA A 588 -16.83 1.34 14.42
N ALA A 589 -16.08 1.03 15.48
CA ALA A 589 -15.45 -0.28 15.68
C ALA A 589 -16.50 -1.41 15.63
N PRO A 590 -16.34 -2.42 14.74
CA PRO A 590 -17.27 -3.55 14.64
C PRO A 590 -17.37 -4.37 15.91
N ASN A 591 -16.24 -4.56 16.63
CA ASN A 591 -16.14 -5.40 17.83
C ASN A 591 -15.77 -4.56 19.05
N LYS A 592 -16.50 -3.47 19.29
CA LYS A 592 -16.14 -2.42 20.25
C LYS A 592 -15.76 -2.95 21.64
N ASN A 593 -16.56 -3.82 22.25
CA ASN A 593 -16.30 -4.33 23.60
C ASN A 593 -14.99 -5.13 23.67
N LEU A 594 -14.72 -5.96 22.64
CA LEU A 594 -13.52 -6.78 22.56
C LEU A 594 -12.28 -5.90 22.26
N ALA A 595 -12.46 -4.85 21.47
CA ALA A 595 -11.42 -3.86 21.21
C ALA A 595 -11.04 -3.05 22.46
N GLU A 596 -12.02 -2.68 23.29
CA GLU A 596 -11.80 -2.05 24.59
C GLU A 596 -11.05 -2.99 25.54
N GLU A 597 -11.40 -4.28 25.57
CA GLU A 597 -10.71 -5.29 26.36
C GLU A 597 -9.25 -5.46 25.92
N PHE A 598 -9.00 -5.55 24.61
CA PHE A 598 -7.65 -5.62 24.07
C PHE A 598 -6.85 -4.34 24.35
N MET A 599 -7.45 -3.17 24.19
CA MET A 599 -6.84 -1.89 24.56
C MET A 599 -6.47 -1.84 26.05
N HIS A 600 -7.35 -2.30 26.94
CA HIS A 600 -7.05 -2.37 28.37
C HIS A 600 -5.91 -3.33 28.68
N MET A 601 -5.82 -4.47 27.99
CA MET A 601 -4.68 -5.38 28.12
C MET A 601 -3.37 -4.70 27.68
N ILE A 602 -3.38 -3.95 26.57
CA ILE A 602 -2.22 -3.20 26.07
C ILE A 602 -1.77 -2.14 27.09
N LEU A 603 -2.70 -1.44 27.72
CA LEU A 603 -2.44 -0.40 28.72
C LEU A 603 -2.09 -0.97 30.11
N SER A 604 -2.34 -2.25 30.38
CA SER A 604 -2.04 -2.89 31.65
C SER A 604 -0.54 -3.05 31.91
N ASP A 605 -0.14 -3.35 33.15
CA ASP A 605 1.24 -3.69 33.52
C ASP A 605 1.85 -4.77 32.63
N LYS A 606 1.04 -5.75 32.18
CA LYS A 606 1.47 -6.82 31.28
C LYS A 606 1.83 -6.25 29.91
N GLY A 607 0.99 -5.41 29.35
CA GLY A 607 1.24 -4.75 28.07
C GLY A 607 2.44 -3.80 28.13
N GLN A 608 2.53 -2.99 29.19
CA GLN A 608 3.66 -2.07 29.40
C GLN A 608 5.00 -2.81 29.53
N LYS A 609 5.06 -3.94 30.22
CA LYS A 609 6.24 -4.80 30.28
C LYS A 609 6.64 -5.35 28.89
N THR A 610 5.68 -5.55 28.00
CA THR A 610 5.96 -5.96 26.63
C THR A 610 6.62 -4.83 25.87
N PHE A 611 6.10 -3.60 25.91
CA PHE A 611 6.75 -2.44 25.28
C PHE A 611 8.18 -2.20 25.80
N LEU A 612 8.41 -2.30 27.12
CA LEU A 612 9.73 -2.19 27.72
C LEU A 612 10.74 -3.22 27.17
N LYS A 613 10.33 -4.45 26.87
CA LYS A 613 11.19 -5.48 26.27
C LYS A 613 11.65 -5.12 24.84
N TYR A 614 10.91 -4.25 24.17
CA TYR A 614 11.23 -3.75 22.84
C TYR A 614 11.85 -2.34 22.85
N ASN A 615 12.48 -1.97 23.98
CA ASN A 615 13.21 -0.71 24.19
C ASN A 615 12.37 0.57 24.10
N TYR A 616 11.06 0.47 24.40
CA TYR A 616 10.26 1.66 24.66
C TYR A 616 10.47 2.14 26.10
N ASP A 617 10.34 3.45 26.31
CA ASP A 617 10.36 4.02 27.64
C ASP A 617 9.00 3.83 28.35
N PRO A 618 9.00 3.72 29.68
CA PRO A 618 7.75 3.70 30.46
C PRO A 618 7.03 5.05 30.32
N LEU A 619 5.70 5.01 30.42
CA LEU A 619 4.93 6.22 30.61
C LEU A 619 5.34 6.86 31.95
N SER A 620 5.56 8.17 31.96
CA SER A 620 5.84 8.87 33.23
C SER A 620 4.63 8.75 34.16
N GLU A 621 4.88 8.76 35.50
CA GLU A 621 3.83 8.63 36.52
C GLU A 621 2.73 9.70 36.42
N ASP A 622 2.96 10.79 35.65
CA ASP A 622 2.00 11.88 35.43
C ASP A 622 0.83 11.54 34.49
N PHE A 623 0.81 10.32 33.90
CA PHE A 623 -0.23 9.84 32.97
C PHE A 623 -0.97 8.57 33.48
N GLN A 624 -0.84 8.20 34.76
CA GLN A 624 -1.62 7.12 35.37
C GLN A 624 -2.98 7.59 35.91
#